data_19d258ac910a101c8105fd308934a87d
#
_entry.id   19d258ac910a101c8105fd308934a87d
#
_cell.length_a   1.000
_cell.length_b   1.000
_cell.length_c   1.000
_cell.angle_alpha   90.00
_cell.angle_beta   90.00
_cell.angle_gamma   90.00
#
_symmetry.space_group_name_H-M   'P 1'
#
loop_
_entity.id
_entity.type
_entity.pdbx_description
1 polymer ?
#
loop_
_entity_poly.entity_id
_entity_poly.type
_entity_poly.pdbx_seq_one_letter_code
_entity_poly.pdbx_strand_id
1 'polypeptide(L)'
;MLWIEWQTLTRHYTDDQLMIGEWFYDIYQKYSEPIRKYHNTEHIYQMILNFKHFYQELTFPRTVLFAIFFHDYIYDPKSNNNEEESVQAFESCARDLELDADVVKGVKHMINLTSSGHYTKELEEDKPKTRDVHYFLDFDLSILGSNPVEYTLYAKKIRKEYSHVGEEEFCTRRAQVMEKFLERKYVFCTREFRQFAEENARKNVQGEVVILRGRAEHLRTCKEKGHTCGIKDGEIEGGTDVEECTDLCSQD
;
A
#
# COMPACT_ATOMS: atom_id res chain seq x y z
N MET A 1 4.93 -11.91 16.27
CA MET A 1 5.72 -10.65 16.19
C MET A 1 4.81 -9.44 16.41
N LEU A 2 3.73 -9.22 15.65
CA LEU A 2 2.86 -8.02 15.78
C LEU A 2 2.44 -7.73 17.23
N TRP A 3 1.98 -8.74 17.96
CA TRP A 3 1.62 -8.60 19.37
C TRP A 3 2.76 -8.09 20.25
N ILE A 4 3.98 -8.57 20.03
CA ILE A 4 5.15 -8.15 20.82
C ILE A 4 5.46 -6.68 20.58
N GLU A 5 5.42 -6.23 19.31
CA GLU A 5 5.68 -4.83 18.96
C GLU A 5 4.59 -3.91 19.52
N TRP A 6 3.30 -4.31 19.39
CA TRP A 6 2.19 -3.57 19.98
C TRP A 6 2.30 -3.45 21.49
N GLN A 7 2.55 -4.57 22.18
CA GLN A 7 2.72 -4.60 23.61
C GLN A 7 3.93 -3.77 24.09
N THR A 8 5.04 -3.82 23.36
CA THR A 8 6.23 -3.02 23.66
C THR A 8 5.95 -1.53 23.49
N LEU A 9 5.22 -1.16 22.44
CA LEU A 9 4.82 0.22 22.16
C LEU A 9 3.90 0.79 23.25
N THR A 10 2.84 0.06 23.59
CA THR A 10 1.76 0.56 24.47
C THR A 10 2.12 0.58 25.95
N ARG A 11 3.04 -0.30 26.40
CA ARG A 11 3.55 -0.31 27.78
C ARG A 11 4.26 0.98 28.21
N HIS A 12 4.61 1.85 27.29
CA HIS A 12 5.14 3.17 27.60
C HIS A 12 4.06 4.14 28.10
N TYR A 13 2.78 3.81 27.89
CA TYR A 13 1.64 4.68 28.15
C TYR A 13 0.70 4.12 29.20
N THR A 14 0.54 2.80 29.29
CA THR A 14 -0.36 2.17 30.25
C THR A 14 0.13 0.78 30.68
N ASP A 15 -0.19 0.40 31.92
CA ASP A 15 -0.02 -0.97 32.46
C ASP A 15 -1.29 -1.82 32.32
N ASP A 16 -2.39 -1.25 31.82
CA ASP A 16 -3.66 -1.96 31.63
C ASP A 16 -3.55 -2.99 30.50
N GLN A 17 -3.28 -4.23 30.90
CA GLN A 17 -3.11 -5.34 29.98
C GLN A 17 -4.41 -5.71 29.24
N LEU A 18 -5.58 -5.43 29.83
CA LEU A 18 -6.88 -5.67 29.19
C LEU A 18 -7.06 -4.70 28.02
N MET A 19 -6.91 -3.41 28.26
CA MET A 19 -6.97 -2.36 27.23
C MET A 19 -5.97 -2.62 26.09
N ILE A 20 -4.71 -2.95 26.44
CA ILE A 20 -3.67 -3.30 25.45
C ILE A 20 -4.12 -4.48 24.59
N GLY A 21 -4.70 -5.50 25.22
CA GLY A 21 -5.18 -6.71 24.52
C GLY A 21 -6.39 -6.44 23.64
N GLU A 22 -7.35 -5.63 24.10
CA GLU A 22 -8.56 -5.27 23.34
C GLU A 22 -8.21 -4.50 22.07
N TRP A 23 -7.36 -3.48 22.16
CA TRP A 23 -6.89 -2.73 20.99
C TRP A 23 -6.13 -3.61 20.00
N PHE A 24 -5.25 -4.49 20.49
CA PHE A 24 -4.55 -5.40 19.60
C PHE A 24 -5.50 -6.38 18.90
N TYR A 25 -6.46 -6.93 19.65
CA TYR A 25 -7.45 -7.83 19.08
C TYR A 25 -8.24 -7.12 17.97
N ASP A 26 -8.67 -5.88 18.20
CA ASP A 26 -9.43 -5.12 17.22
C ASP A 26 -8.59 -4.79 15.97
N ILE A 27 -7.35 -4.32 16.15
CA ILE A 27 -6.39 -4.14 15.03
C ILE A 27 -6.24 -5.44 14.25
N TYR A 28 -6.00 -6.57 14.94
CA TYR A 28 -5.79 -7.86 14.28
C TYR A 28 -7.02 -8.30 13.50
N GLN A 29 -8.24 -8.11 14.04
CA GLN A 29 -9.49 -8.43 13.34
C GLN A 29 -9.66 -7.57 12.07
N LYS A 30 -9.39 -6.27 12.15
CA LYS A 30 -9.44 -5.36 11.00
C LYS A 30 -8.51 -5.81 9.87
N TYR A 31 -7.26 -6.07 10.17
CA TYR A 31 -6.30 -6.55 9.17
C TYR A 31 -6.48 -8.01 8.75
N SER A 32 -7.40 -8.76 9.38
CA SER A 32 -7.76 -10.13 9.01
C SER A 32 -9.05 -10.21 8.19
N GLU A 33 -9.66 -9.09 7.81
CA GLU A 33 -10.89 -9.07 7.00
C GLU A 33 -10.68 -9.77 5.66
N PRO A 34 -11.63 -10.61 5.20
CA PRO A 34 -11.47 -11.44 3.99
C PRO A 34 -11.25 -10.64 2.70
N ILE A 35 -11.68 -9.37 2.67
CA ILE A 35 -11.48 -8.49 1.52
C ILE A 35 -10.02 -8.12 1.32
N ARG A 36 -9.22 -8.08 2.38
CA ARG A 36 -7.82 -7.67 2.39
C ARG A 36 -6.93 -8.79 1.86
N LYS A 37 -6.54 -8.73 0.62
CA LYS A 37 -5.62 -9.71 0.02
C LYS A 37 -4.17 -9.30 0.16
N TYR A 38 -3.93 -7.98 0.10
CA TYR A 38 -2.61 -7.37 0.31
C TYR A 38 -2.56 -6.54 1.60
N HIS A 39 -3.53 -5.63 1.84
CA HIS A 39 -3.57 -4.72 2.98
C HIS A 39 -4.01 -5.44 4.27
N ASN A 40 -3.29 -6.47 4.66
CA ASN A 40 -3.56 -7.39 5.76
C ASN A 40 -2.41 -7.43 6.78
N THR A 41 -2.46 -8.37 7.72
CA THR A 41 -1.45 -8.54 8.77
C THR A 41 -0.04 -8.79 8.22
N GLU A 42 0.10 -9.37 7.01
CA GLU A 42 1.40 -9.59 6.38
C GLU A 42 2.03 -8.26 5.92
N HIS A 43 1.22 -7.35 5.37
CA HIS A 43 1.68 -6.02 4.99
C HIS A 43 2.24 -5.25 6.19
N ILE A 44 1.49 -5.19 7.32
CA ILE A 44 2.00 -4.57 8.56
C ILE A 44 3.28 -5.27 9.05
N TYR A 45 3.33 -6.59 8.95
CA TYR A 45 4.51 -7.34 9.33
C TYR A 45 5.74 -6.90 8.53
N GLN A 46 5.63 -6.73 7.22
CA GLN A 46 6.72 -6.25 6.37
C GLN A 46 7.12 -4.81 6.70
N MET A 47 6.15 -3.92 6.96
CA MET A 47 6.46 -2.57 7.42
C MET A 47 7.22 -2.57 8.76
N ILE A 48 6.85 -3.45 9.69
CA ILE A 48 7.57 -3.59 10.97
C ILE A 48 8.99 -4.14 10.79
N LEU A 49 9.21 -5.04 9.83
CA LEU A 49 10.58 -5.48 9.53
C LEU A 49 11.45 -4.32 9.03
N ASN A 50 10.93 -3.48 8.13
CA ASN A 50 11.62 -2.28 7.69
C ASN A 50 11.83 -1.29 8.84
N PHE A 51 10.81 -1.05 9.66
CA PHE A 51 10.90 -0.22 10.85
C PHE A 51 12.04 -0.68 11.79
N LYS A 52 12.16 -1.97 12.05
CA LYS A 52 13.24 -2.53 12.89
C LYS A 52 14.60 -2.35 12.26
N HIS A 53 14.69 -2.53 10.94
CA HIS A 53 15.94 -2.36 10.22
C HIS A 53 16.44 -0.92 10.29
N PHE A 54 15.55 0.06 10.17
CA PHE A 54 15.88 1.48 10.17
C PHE A 54 15.61 2.19 11.50
N TYR A 55 15.41 1.44 12.58
CA TYR A 55 15.05 2.00 13.90
C TYR A 55 15.98 3.13 14.38
N GLN A 56 17.29 2.99 14.15
CA GLN A 56 18.30 3.96 14.57
C GLN A 56 18.27 5.27 13.78
N GLU A 57 17.61 5.25 12.64
CA GLU A 57 17.46 6.40 11.76
C GLU A 57 16.24 7.27 12.13
N LEU A 58 15.35 6.75 12.96
CA LEU A 58 14.10 7.41 13.35
C LEU A 58 14.30 8.30 14.58
N THR A 59 13.68 9.49 14.52
CA THR A 59 13.68 10.45 15.63
C THR A 59 12.56 10.13 16.63
N PHE A 60 11.38 9.78 16.13
CA PHE A 60 10.18 9.48 16.90
C PHE A 60 9.62 8.08 16.56
N PRO A 61 10.38 7.01 16.86
CA PRO A 61 10.02 5.65 16.41
C PRO A 61 8.65 5.19 16.91
N ARG A 62 8.20 5.61 18.09
CA ARG A 62 6.86 5.26 18.58
C ARG A 62 5.75 5.86 17.72
N THR A 63 5.91 7.10 17.26
CA THR A 63 4.97 7.75 16.34
C THR A 63 4.88 6.98 15.01
N VAL A 64 6.02 6.58 14.46
CA VAL A 64 6.07 5.76 13.23
C VAL A 64 5.38 4.42 13.45
N LEU A 65 5.62 3.76 14.58
CA LEU A 65 5.04 2.44 14.85
C LEU A 65 3.51 2.51 15.04
N PHE A 66 2.97 3.55 15.71
CA PHE A 66 1.53 3.78 15.73
C PHE A 66 0.96 4.00 14.32
N ALA A 67 1.64 4.80 13.49
CA ALA A 67 1.20 5.03 12.12
C ALA A 67 1.17 3.72 11.31
N ILE A 68 2.14 2.82 11.49
CA ILE A 68 2.15 1.50 10.85
C ILE A 68 0.91 0.69 11.26
N PHE A 69 0.53 0.68 12.53
CA PHE A 69 -0.65 -0.08 12.98
C PHE A 69 -1.98 0.51 12.53
N PHE A 70 -2.05 1.83 12.27
CA PHE A 70 -3.33 2.51 12.04
C PHE A 70 -3.53 3.04 10.62
N HIS A 71 -2.53 3.07 9.72
CA HIS A 71 -2.67 3.73 8.41
C HIS A 71 -3.79 3.12 7.55
N ASP A 72 -3.93 1.81 7.57
CA ASP A 72 -4.95 1.03 6.87
C ASP A 72 -5.92 0.32 7.84
N TYR A 73 -6.09 0.85 9.07
CA TYR A 73 -6.98 0.24 10.06
C TYR A 73 -8.41 0.12 9.52
N ILE A 74 -8.91 1.16 8.86
CA ILE A 74 -10.11 1.09 8.03
C ILE A 74 -9.68 0.92 6.58
N TYR A 75 -10.23 -0.08 5.91
CA TYR A 75 -9.93 -0.35 4.51
C TYR A 75 -11.17 -0.89 3.77
N ASP A 76 -11.76 -0.06 2.93
CA ASP A 76 -12.75 -0.45 1.93
C ASP A 76 -12.27 0.07 0.57
N PRO A 77 -11.95 -0.80 -0.42
CA PRO A 77 -11.50 -0.36 -1.74
C PRO A 77 -12.57 0.40 -2.54
N LYS A 78 -13.79 0.52 -2.03
CA LYS A 78 -14.88 1.32 -2.59
C LYS A 78 -15.00 2.71 -1.95
N SER A 79 -14.37 2.91 -0.80
CA SER A 79 -14.42 4.15 -0.04
C SER A 79 -13.29 5.11 -0.46
N ASN A 80 -13.53 6.40 -0.28
CA ASN A 80 -12.52 7.44 -0.41
C ASN A 80 -12.16 8.08 0.95
N ASN A 81 -12.66 7.50 2.06
CA ASN A 81 -12.52 8.07 3.41
C ASN A 81 -11.73 7.15 4.35
N ASN A 82 -11.03 6.15 3.82
CA ASN A 82 -10.32 5.14 4.62
C ASN A 82 -9.32 5.78 5.60
N GLU A 83 -8.54 6.74 5.12
CA GLU A 83 -7.52 7.41 5.93
C GLU A 83 -8.15 8.28 7.01
N GLU A 84 -9.23 9.01 6.69
CA GLU A 84 -9.95 9.83 7.67
C GLU A 84 -10.57 8.96 8.77
N GLU A 85 -11.22 7.86 8.41
CA GLU A 85 -11.80 6.91 9.36
C GLU A 85 -10.71 6.19 10.18
N SER A 86 -9.57 5.86 9.58
CA SER A 86 -8.40 5.31 10.27
C SER A 86 -7.83 6.31 11.29
N VAL A 87 -7.78 7.60 10.95
CA VAL A 87 -7.40 8.66 11.88
C VAL A 87 -8.37 8.74 13.06
N GLN A 88 -9.68 8.66 12.84
CA GLN A 88 -10.68 8.70 13.91
C GLN A 88 -10.55 7.50 14.85
N ALA A 89 -10.29 6.30 14.31
CA ALA A 89 -10.02 5.11 15.10
C ALA A 89 -8.74 5.28 15.94
N PHE A 90 -7.67 5.79 15.33
CA PHE A 90 -6.44 6.09 16.05
C PHE A 90 -6.66 7.12 17.17
N GLU A 91 -7.44 8.19 16.94
CA GLU A 91 -7.74 9.19 17.98
C GLU A 91 -8.49 8.57 19.17
N SER A 92 -9.29 7.54 18.97
CA SER A 92 -9.93 6.79 20.05
C SER A 92 -8.90 6.02 20.87
N CYS A 93 -8.01 5.28 20.20
CA CYS A 93 -6.89 4.59 20.85
C CYS A 93 -5.97 5.58 21.60
N ALA A 94 -5.69 6.72 20.99
CA ALA A 94 -4.83 7.74 21.57
C ALA A 94 -5.42 8.34 22.86
N ARG A 95 -6.75 8.50 22.95
CA ARG A 95 -7.43 8.93 24.18
C ARG A 95 -7.33 7.88 25.28
N ASP A 96 -7.58 6.61 24.94
CA ASP A 96 -7.52 5.51 25.91
C ASP A 96 -6.10 5.32 26.47
N LEU A 97 -5.08 5.51 25.63
CA LEU A 97 -3.67 5.42 26.00
C LEU A 97 -3.09 6.73 26.55
N GLU A 98 -3.88 7.82 26.60
CA GLU A 98 -3.45 9.15 27.04
C GLU A 98 -2.18 9.65 26.31
N LEU A 99 -2.13 9.45 24.96
CA LEU A 99 -0.97 9.82 24.17
C LEU A 99 -0.72 11.33 24.13
N ASP A 100 0.55 11.72 24.13
CA ASP A 100 0.97 13.10 23.96
C ASP A 100 0.46 13.71 22.64
N ALA A 101 0.07 14.99 22.67
CA ALA A 101 -0.47 15.71 21.52
C ALA A 101 0.47 15.70 20.30
N ASP A 102 1.79 15.70 20.50
CA ASP A 102 2.77 15.66 19.41
C ASP A 102 2.79 14.28 18.73
N VAL A 103 2.64 13.20 19.49
CA VAL A 103 2.50 11.83 18.96
C VAL A 103 1.22 11.75 18.13
N VAL A 104 0.09 12.20 18.68
CA VAL A 104 -1.22 12.21 18.00
C VAL A 104 -1.13 12.97 16.67
N LYS A 105 -0.56 14.18 16.70
CA LYS A 105 -0.38 15.01 15.50
C LYS A 105 0.51 14.32 14.47
N GLY A 106 1.60 13.72 14.89
CA GLY A 106 2.54 13.02 14.01
C GLY A 106 1.91 11.82 13.31
N VAL A 107 1.19 10.96 14.04
CA VAL A 107 0.51 9.78 13.49
C VAL A 107 -0.58 10.20 12.49
N LYS A 108 -1.44 11.16 12.86
CA LYS A 108 -2.48 11.68 11.95
C LYS A 108 -1.88 12.23 10.66
N HIS A 109 -0.77 12.94 10.76
CA HIS A 109 -0.08 13.45 9.57
C HIS A 109 0.42 12.31 8.67
N MET A 110 1.04 11.27 9.23
CA MET A 110 1.52 10.11 8.48
C MET A 110 0.36 9.37 7.80
N ILE A 111 -0.73 9.07 8.52
CA ILE A 111 -1.91 8.40 7.95
C ILE A 111 -2.49 9.21 6.77
N ASN A 112 -2.68 10.51 6.94
CA ASN A 112 -3.23 11.36 5.87
C ASN A 112 -2.33 11.42 4.62
N LEU A 113 -1.03 11.18 4.74
CA LEU A 113 -0.11 11.17 3.60
C LEU A 113 -0.16 9.88 2.78
N THR A 114 -0.75 8.80 3.27
CA THR A 114 -0.92 7.57 2.49
C THR A 114 -2.05 7.70 1.45
N SER A 115 -2.96 8.66 1.62
CA SER A 115 -4.00 8.90 0.63
C SER A 115 -3.43 9.33 -0.72
N SER A 116 -3.98 8.80 -1.80
CA SER A 116 -3.55 9.07 -3.17
C SER A 116 -3.73 10.56 -3.52
N GLY A 117 -2.70 11.35 -3.42
CA GLY A 117 -2.71 12.77 -3.82
C GLY A 117 -1.96 13.71 -2.88
N HIS A 118 -1.60 13.29 -1.68
CA HIS A 118 -0.90 14.14 -0.72
C HIS A 118 0.64 14.05 -0.78
N TYR A 119 1.20 13.39 -1.81
CA TYR A 119 2.63 13.50 -2.07
C TYR A 119 2.94 14.93 -2.56
N THR A 120 3.44 15.74 -1.66
CA THR A 120 3.79 17.14 -1.96
C THR A 120 5.27 17.25 -2.34
N LYS A 121 5.62 18.32 -3.10
CA LYS A 121 7.03 18.62 -3.41
C LYS A 121 7.90 18.80 -2.16
N GLU A 122 7.29 19.11 -1.01
CA GLU A 122 7.99 19.22 0.27
C GLU A 122 8.58 17.90 0.74
N LEU A 123 7.99 16.78 0.32
CA LEU A 123 8.52 15.42 0.57
C LEU A 123 9.68 15.06 -0.38
N GLU A 124 9.91 15.83 -1.46
CA GLU A 124 11.07 15.62 -2.33
C GLU A 124 12.37 16.10 -1.67
N GLU A 125 12.28 16.95 -0.65
CA GLU A 125 13.43 17.49 0.07
C GLU A 125 13.71 16.66 1.33
N ASP A 126 14.88 16.03 1.39
CA ASP A 126 15.38 15.31 2.56
C ASP A 126 15.72 16.30 3.68
N LYS A 127 14.71 16.64 4.49
CA LYS A 127 14.85 17.52 5.65
C LYS A 127 14.80 16.69 6.94
N PRO A 128 15.64 17.01 7.95
CA PRO A 128 15.65 16.27 9.21
C PRO A 128 14.28 16.17 9.90
N LYS A 129 13.43 17.19 9.76
CA LYS A 129 12.07 17.23 10.38
C LYS A 129 11.04 16.33 9.70
N THR A 130 11.29 15.90 8.45
CA THR A 130 10.38 15.04 7.67
C THR A 130 10.88 13.62 7.56
N ARG A 131 12.04 13.31 8.14
CA ARG A 131 12.74 12.03 7.97
C ARG A 131 11.88 10.82 8.40
N ASP A 132 11.23 10.89 9.55
CA ASP A 132 10.36 9.80 10.04
C ASP A 132 9.17 9.54 9.12
N VAL A 133 8.59 10.61 8.56
CA VAL A 133 7.52 10.55 7.56
C VAL A 133 8.02 9.87 6.29
N HIS A 134 9.22 10.22 5.84
CA HIS A 134 9.83 9.63 4.65
C HIS A 134 10.07 8.13 4.82
N TYR A 135 10.61 7.70 5.97
CA TYR A 135 10.78 6.29 6.26
C TYR A 135 9.45 5.55 6.33
N PHE A 136 8.44 6.13 6.98
CA PHE A 136 7.11 5.54 7.05
C PHE A 136 6.51 5.30 5.65
N LEU A 137 6.57 6.29 4.76
CA LEU A 137 6.08 6.18 3.38
C LEU A 137 6.89 5.15 2.57
N ASP A 138 8.21 5.09 2.77
CA ASP A 138 9.06 4.11 2.10
C ASP A 138 8.80 2.68 2.62
N PHE A 139 8.47 2.51 3.91
CA PHE A 139 8.09 1.22 4.47
C PHE A 139 6.80 0.70 3.81
N ASP A 140 5.81 1.55 3.66
CA ASP A 140 4.54 1.24 3.00
C ASP A 140 4.74 0.88 1.52
N LEU A 141 5.51 1.68 0.79
CA LEU A 141 5.79 1.49 -0.62
C LEU A 141 6.90 0.46 -0.92
N SER A 142 7.52 -0.15 0.09
CA SER A 142 8.68 -1.03 -0.08
C SER A 142 8.46 -2.18 -1.05
N ILE A 143 7.23 -2.67 -1.14
CA ILE A 143 6.84 -3.73 -2.07
C ILE A 143 7.09 -3.37 -3.53
N LEU A 144 7.04 -2.09 -3.90
CA LEU A 144 7.32 -1.66 -5.27
C LEU A 144 8.75 -2.01 -5.69
N GLY A 145 9.69 -1.96 -4.74
CA GLY A 145 11.10 -2.29 -4.96
C GLY A 145 11.47 -3.76 -4.74
N SER A 146 10.52 -4.63 -4.47
CA SER A 146 10.75 -6.06 -4.26
C SER A 146 11.21 -6.76 -5.55
N ASN A 147 11.59 -8.04 -5.44
CA ASN A 147 11.90 -8.82 -6.63
C ASN A 147 10.65 -9.01 -7.52
N PRO A 148 10.82 -9.28 -8.83
CA PRO A 148 9.70 -9.34 -9.79
C PRO A 148 8.61 -10.35 -9.42
N VAL A 149 8.95 -11.45 -8.74
CA VAL A 149 7.97 -12.49 -8.35
C VAL A 149 7.08 -11.96 -7.24
N GLU A 150 7.66 -11.38 -6.19
CA GLU A 150 6.92 -10.77 -5.09
C GLU A 150 6.04 -9.62 -5.56
N TYR A 151 6.58 -8.75 -6.44
CA TYR A 151 5.82 -7.67 -7.04
C TYR A 151 4.61 -8.18 -7.85
N THR A 152 4.80 -9.23 -8.65
CA THR A 152 3.71 -9.85 -9.43
C THR A 152 2.62 -10.39 -8.50
N LEU A 153 2.99 -11.04 -7.39
CA LEU A 153 2.04 -11.52 -6.39
C LEU A 153 1.28 -10.37 -5.73
N TYR A 154 1.97 -9.28 -5.42
CA TYR A 154 1.36 -8.04 -4.92
C TYR A 154 0.33 -7.49 -5.91
N ALA A 155 0.68 -7.32 -7.19
CA ALA A 155 -0.23 -6.81 -8.22
C ALA A 155 -1.49 -7.69 -8.35
N LYS A 156 -1.34 -9.04 -8.30
CA LYS A 156 -2.47 -9.99 -8.27
C LYS A 156 -3.34 -9.83 -7.02
N LYS A 157 -2.75 -9.62 -5.85
CA LYS A 157 -3.49 -9.37 -4.59
C LYS A 157 -4.29 -8.08 -4.69
N ILE A 158 -3.71 -6.98 -5.20
CA ILE A 158 -4.40 -5.70 -5.44
C ILE A 158 -5.57 -5.89 -6.40
N ARG A 159 -5.38 -6.58 -7.53
CA ARG A 159 -6.49 -6.85 -8.46
C ARG A 159 -7.66 -7.57 -7.76
N LYS A 160 -7.38 -8.50 -6.85
CA LYS A 160 -8.42 -9.21 -6.08
C LYS A 160 -9.18 -8.30 -5.11
N GLU A 161 -8.52 -7.34 -4.47
CA GLU A 161 -9.17 -6.35 -3.61
C GLU A 161 -10.13 -5.45 -4.41
N TYR A 162 -9.75 -5.12 -5.65
CA TYR A 162 -10.55 -4.32 -6.58
C TYR A 162 -11.42 -5.18 -7.51
N SER A 163 -11.79 -6.41 -7.13
CA SER A 163 -12.61 -7.31 -7.96
C SER A 163 -13.99 -6.76 -8.32
N HIS A 164 -14.50 -5.79 -7.56
CA HIS A 164 -15.74 -5.08 -7.84
C HIS A 164 -15.65 -4.10 -9.02
N VAL A 165 -14.44 -3.75 -9.47
CA VAL A 165 -14.20 -2.87 -10.62
C VAL A 165 -13.99 -3.73 -11.87
N GLY A 166 -14.67 -3.37 -12.97
CA GLY A 166 -14.51 -4.04 -14.25
C GLY A 166 -13.06 -3.98 -14.75
N GLU A 167 -12.63 -5.02 -15.47
CA GLU A 167 -11.22 -5.22 -15.84
C GLU A 167 -10.63 -4.02 -16.60
N GLU A 168 -11.32 -3.52 -17.63
CA GLU A 168 -10.85 -2.36 -18.41
C GLU A 168 -10.68 -1.10 -17.55
N GLU A 169 -11.65 -0.85 -16.67
CA GLU A 169 -11.63 0.29 -15.78
C GLU A 169 -10.50 0.16 -14.75
N PHE A 170 -10.34 -1.03 -14.14
CA PHE A 170 -9.25 -1.31 -13.23
C PHE A 170 -7.89 -1.08 -13.91
N CYS A 171 -7.67 -1.70 -15.08
CA CYS A 171 -6.41 -1.56 -15.81
C CYS A 171 -6.11 -0.09 -16.13
N THR A 172 -7.11 0.67 -16.56
CA THR A 172 -6.95 2.09 -16.88
C THR A 172 -6.58 2.92 -15.64
N ARG A 173 -7.35 2.77 -14.55
CA ARG A 173 -7.13 3.54 -13.31
C ARG A 173 -5.83 3.15 -12.62
N ARG A 174 -5.53 1.85 -12.55
CA ARG A 174 -4.29 1.35 -11.94
C ARG A 174 -3.06 1.83 -12.70
N ALA A 175 -3.09 1.80 -14.05
CA ALA A 175 -2.00 2.34 -14.87
C ALA A 175 -1.77 3.82 -14.57
N GLN A 176 -2.83 4.63 -14.47
CA GLN A 176 -2.71 6.05 -14.13
C GLN A 176 -2.05 6.28 -12.75
N VAL A 177 -2.38 5.46 -11.76
CA VAL A 177 -1.76 5.53 -10.43
C VAL A 177 -0.26 5.18 -10.52
N MET A 178 0.07 4.11 -11.24
CA MET A 178 1.46 3.67 -11.40
C MET A 178 2.30 4.68 -12.21
N GLU A 179 1.74 5.30 -13.24
CA GLU A 179 2.39 6.35 -14.03
C GLU A 179 2.79 7.56 -13.16
N LYS A 180 1.96 7.95 -12.19
CA LYS A 180 2.31 9.02 -11.24
C LYS A 180 3.56 8.71 -10.41
N PHE A 181 3.82 7.44 -10.09
CA PHE A 181 5.08 7.06 -9.44
C PHE A 181 6.28 7.24 -10.38
N LEU A 182 6.12 6.95 -11.67
CA LEU A 182 7.19 7.12 -12.66
C LEU A 182 7.48 8.59 -12.98
N GLU A 183 6.48 9.48 -12.86
CA GLU A 183 6.63 10.93 -13.04
C GLU A 183 7.46 11.58 -11.93
N ARG A 184 7.52 10.95 -10.74
CA ARG A 184 8.33 11.45 -9.63
C ARG A 184 9.81 11.34 -9.97
N LYS A 185 10.61 12.28 -9.45
CA LYS A 185 12.08 12.19 -9.55
C LYS A 185 12.60 10.87 -8.97
N TYR A 186 12.03 10.45 -7.83
CA TYR A 186 12.28 9.18 -7.17
C TYR A 186 10.95 8.58 -6.68
N VAL A 187 10.84 7.25 -6.69
CA VAL A 187 9.73 6.51 -6.10
C VAL A 187 9.81 6.61 -4.59
N PHE A 188 11.03 6.46 -4.04
CA PHE A 188 11.28 6.47 -2.60
C PHE A 188 11.74 7.84 -2.10
N CYS A 189 11.36 8.15 -0.86
CA CYS A 189 11.69 9.41 -0.20
C CYS A 189 13.10 9.43 0.37
N THR A 190 13.55 8.34 1.02
CA THR A 190 14.85 8.26 1.69
C THR A 190 15.98 7.88 0.73
N ARG A 191 17.20 8.33 1.05
CA ARG A 191 18.39 7.97 0.29
C ARG A 191 18.66 6.47 0.37
N GLU A 192 18.42 5.90 1.52
CA GLU A 192 18.65 4.49 1.82
C GLU A 192 17.79 3.61 0.88
N PHE A 193 16.49 3.84 0.83
CA PHE A 193 15.61 3.10 -0.07
C PHE A 193 15.92 3.33 -1.55
N ARG A 194 16.30 4.56 -1.93
CA ARG A 194 16.74 4.86 -3.31
C ARG A 194 17.95 4.03 -3.74
N GLN A 195 18.87 3.75 -2.82
CA GLN A 195 20.10 3.01 -3.14
C GLN A 195 19.86 1.54 -3.49
N PHE A 196 18.91 0.88 -2.82
CA PHE A 196 18.72 -0.57 -3.01
C PHE A 196 17.40 -0.96 -3.70
N ALA A 197 16.39 -0.09 -3.71
CA ALA A 197 15.05 -0.44 -4.15
C ALA A 197 14.54 0.37 -5.37
N GLU A 198 15.06 1.57 -5.63
CA GLU A 198 14.57 2.48 -6.67
C GLU A 198 14.58 1.87 -8.07
N GLU A 199 15.68 1.22 -8.45
CA GLU A 199 15.82 0.63 -9.78
C GLU A 199 14.79 -0.48 -10.00
N ASN A 200 14.62 -1.36 -9.01
CA ASN A 200 13.62 -2.42 -9.08
C ASN A 200 12.20 -1.85 -9.10
N ALA A 201 11.92 -0.85 -8.26
CA ALA A 201 10.60 -0.21 -8.25
C ALA A 201 10.23 0.36 -9.61
N ARG A 202 11.14 1.10 -10.26
CA ARG A 202 10.89 1.65 -11.60
C ARG A 202 10.67 0.56 -12.64
N LYS A 203 11.47 -0.52 -12.61
CA LYS A 203 11.30 -1.66 -13.54
C LYS A 203 9.96 -2.36 -13.33
N ASN A 204 9.61 -2.64 -12.08
CA ASN A 204 8.36 -3.30 -11.72
C ASN A 204 7.15 -2.46 -12.13
N VAL A 205 7.13 -1.18 -11.75
CA VAL A 205 6.04 -0.25 -12.04
C VAL A 205 5.91 -0.02 -13.55
N GLN A 206 7.03 0.17 -14.28
CA GLN A 206 7.01 0.33 -15.74
C GLN A 206 6.46 -0.93 -16.43
N GLY A 207 6.87 -2.12 -15.99
CA GLY A 207 6.36 -3.39 -16.52
C GLY A 207 4.85 -3.54 -16.29
N GLU A 208 4.37 -3.22 -15.09
CA GLU A 208 2.93 -3.25 -14.79
C GLU A 208 2.15 -2.26 -15.67
N VAL A 209 2.63 -1.03 -15.85
CA VAL A 209 1.99 -0.02 -16.72
C VAL A 209 1.84 -0.54 -18.15
N VAL A 210 2.88 -1.12 -18.72
CA VAL A 210 2.85 -1.67 -20.08
C VAL A 210 1.77 -2.75 -20.21
N ILE A 211 1.72 -3.69 -19.27
CA ILE A 211 0.74 -4.78 -19.25
C ILE A 211 -0.69 -4.22 -19.10
N LEU A 212 -0.91 -3.31 -18.15
CA LEU A 212 -2.22 -2.73 -17.89
C LEU A 212 -2.75 -1.91 -19.08
N ARG A 213 -1.89 -1.11 -19.71
CA ARG A 213 -2.27 -0.30 -20.89
C ARG A 213 -2.61 -1.19 -22.08
N GLY A 214 -1.77 -2.19 -22.38
CA GLY A 214 -2.04 -3.16 -23.46
C GLY A 214 -3.36 -3.91 -23.22
N ARG A 215 -3.62 -4.36 -21.99
CA ARG A 215 -4.85 -5.07 -21.63
C ARG A 215 -6.10 -4.17 -21.74
N ALA A 216 -6.02 -2.92 -21.27
CA ALA A 216 -7.13 -1.97 -21.39
C ALA A 216 -7.46 -1.66 -22.86
N GLU A 217 -6.45 -1.48 -23.71
CA GLU A 217 -6.63 -1.23 -25.13
C GLU A 217 -7.25 -2.43 -25.86
N HIS A 218 -6.74 -3.64 -25.58
CA HIS A 218 -7.30 -4.87 -26.14
C HIS A 218 -8.79 -5.02 -25.80
N LEU A 219 -9.16 -4.87 -24.53
CA LEU A 219 -10.56 -4.96 -24.09
C LEU A 219 -11.46 -3.92 -24.77
N ARG A 220 -10.96 -2.72 -24.98
CA ARG A 220 -11.68 -1.64 -25.68
C ARG A 220 -11.91 -2.01 -27.15
N THR A 221 -10.88 -2.49 -27.83
CA THR A 221 -10.95 -2.94 -29.23
C THR A 221 -11.93 -4.10 -29.41
N CYS A 222 -11.92 -5.09 -28.50
CA CYS A 222 -12.87 -6.20 -28.54
C CYS A 222 -14.33 -5.71 -28.42
N LYS A 223 -14.60 -4.77 -27.51
CA LYS A 223 -15.95 -4.18 -27.36
C LYS A 223 -16.42 -3.44 -28.62
N GLU A 224 -15.53 -2.65 -29.24
CA GLU A 224 -15.82 -1.92 -30.47
C GLU A 224 -16.14 -2.86 -31.65
N LYS A 225 -15.51 -4.02 -31.71
CA LYS A 225 -15.75 -5.06 -32.73
C LYS A 225 -16.94 -5.99 -32.40
N GLY A 226 -17.61 -5.81 -31.26
CA GLY A 226 -18.72 -6.66 -30.83
C GLY A 226 -18.32 -8.08 -30.40
N HIS A 227 -17.02 -8.31 -30.12
CA HIS A 227 -16.53 -9.60 -29.66
C HIS A 227 -16.56 -9.68 -28.12
N THR A 228 -17.02 -10.82 -27.59
CA THR A 228 -16.84 -11.14 -26.16
C THR A 228 -15.43 -11.64 -25.93
N CYS A 229 -14.58 -10.83 -25.30
CA CYS A 229 -13.24 -11.25 -24.93
C CYS A 229 -13.30 -12.30 -23.81
N GLY A 230 -12.78 -13.51 -24.08
CA GLY A 230 -12.79 -14.66 -23.15
C GLY A 230 -11.76 -14.57 -22.01
N ILE A 231 -11.33 -13.37 -21.62
CA ILE A 231 -10.42 -13.18 -20.48
C ILE A 231 -11.16 -13.51 -19.21
N LYS A 232 -10.82 -14.64 -18.58
CA LYS A 232 -11.31 -14.99 -17.25
C LYS A 232 -10.71 -14.03 -16.22
N ASP A 233 -11.57 -13.45 -15.38
CA ASP A 233 -11.16 -12.57 -14.29
C ASP A 233 -10.12 -13.25 -13.39
N GLY A 234 -8.93 -12.70 -13.32
CA GLY A 234 -7.95 -13.03 -12.27
C GLY A 234 -6.72 -13.84 -12.68
N GLU A 235 -6.56 -14.31 -13.91
CA GLU A 235 -5.34 -15.02 -14.35
C GLU A 235 -4.35 -14.04 -15.00
N ILE A 236 -3.42 -13.53 -14.17
CA ILE A 236 -2.15 -12.96 -14.66
C ILE A 236 -1.17 -14.13 -14.71
N GLU A 237 -1.25 -14.99 -15.72
CA GLU A 237 -0.14 -15.85 -16.05
C GLU A 237 0.92 -15.01 -16.76
N GLY A 238 2.14 -15.06 -16.26
CA GLY A 238 3.30 -14.45 -16.89
C GLY A 238 3.66 -15.23 -18.16
N GLY A 239 3.16 -14.79 -19.30
CA GLY A 239 3.44 -15.38 -20.60
C GLY A 239 2.47 -14.79 -21.64
N THR A 240 2.97 -14.07 -22.55
CA THR A 240 2.60 -13.80 -23.96
C THR A 240 1.19 -14.19 -24.49
N ASP A 241 0.14 -14.19 -23.67
CA ASP A 241 -1.22 -14.60 -24.08
C ASP A 241 -1.96 -13.57 -24.96
N VAL A 242 -1.24 -12.57 -25.49
CA VAL A 242 -1.75 -11.71 -26.56
C VAL A 242 -1.86 -12.48 -27.88
N GLU A 243 -1.13 -13.60 -28.03
CA GLU A 243 -1.14 -14.40 -29.25
C GLU A 243 -2.36 -15.33 -29.39
N GLU A 244 -2.93 -15.85 -28.30
CA GLU A 244 -4.10 -16.74 -28.40
C GLU A 244 -5.42 -16.04 -28.79
N CYS A 245 -5.53 -14.73 -28.58
CA CYS A 245 -6.72 -14.00 -29.00
C CYS A 245 -6.67 -13.55 -30.48
N THR A 246 -5.48 -13.56 -31.11
CA THR A 246 -5.33 -13.19 -32.53
C THR A 246 -5.79 -14.31 -33.46
N ASP A 247 -5.68 -15.56 -33.04
CA ASP A 247 -6.05 -16.72 -33.89
C ASP A 247 -7.57 -16.96 -33.97
N LEU A 248 -8.35 -16.46 -32.99
CA LEU A 248 -9.81 -16.55 -33.05
C LEU A 248 -10.48 -15.42 -33.88
N CYS A 249 -9.76 -14.35 -34.19
CA CYS A 249 -10.25 -13.24 -35.00
C CYS A 249 -9.94 -13.34 -36.49
N SER A 250 -9.20 -14.40 -36.92
CA SER A 250 -8.80 -14.58 -38.32
C SER A 250 -9.57 -15.67 -39.09
N GLN A 251 -10.66 -16.19 -38.50
CA GLN A 251 -11.55 -17.15 -39.19
C GLN A 251 -12.99 -16.58 -39.28
N ASP A 252 -13.16 -15.53 -40.10
CA ASP A 252 -14.41 -15.23 -40.82
C ASP A 252 -14.09 -14.41 -42.10
#